data_ea35cea11519c697dd588c7fda71f6b7
#
_entry.id   ea35cea11519c697dd588c7fda71f6b7
#
_cell.length_a   1.000
_cell.length_b   1.000
_cell.length_c   1.000
_cell.angle_alpha   90.00
_cell.angle_beta   90.00
_cell.angle_gamma   90.00
#
_symmetry.space_group_name_H-M   'P 1'
#
loop_
_entity.id
_entity.type
_entity.pdbx_description
1 polymer ?
#
loop_
_entity_poly.entity_id
_entity_poly.type
_entity_poly.pdbx_seq_one_letter_code
_entity_poly.pdbx_strand_id
1 'polypeptide(L)'
;FTTTLDGKLVHTLNTPTSEDDFDQPAVNSYFKGRGSFIPTDVEQLDGLFYITTGYSNLDYVLTARIVSTNPFKITWNDLAFGGRGTGVGQFGTGHGITIPPGTKRLEIADRPNSEIDRYTRYGNYRSTLDLPKGSLPCDIAYLNGYAVVGCLDGPDRTKGAPIYILENDQLISTIMPKEDLGLTNFLHIHNAVLHKVGNKYYIIAQAWNPGDFAILEQVVD
;
A
#
# COMPACT_ATOMS: atom_id res chain seq x y z
N PHE A 1 -12.08 4.79 9.83
CA PHE A 1 -12.37 5.47 11.11
C PHE A 1 -11.08 5.94 11.78
N THR A 2 -11.21 6.95 12.66
CA THR A 2 -10.10 7.49 13.43
C THR A 2 -10.35 7.19 14.92
N THR A 3 -9.29 6.77 15.62
CA THR A 3 -9.35 6.50 17.06
C THR A 3 -8.30 7.31 17.80
N THR A 4 -8.46 7.43 19.13
CA THR A 4 -7.38 7.83 20.03
C THR A 4 -6.35 6.70 20.13
N LEU A 5 -5.19 6.95 20.74
CA LEU A 5 -4.15 5.95 20.95
C LEU A 5 -4.58 4.78 21.85
N ASP A 6 -5.56 5.00 22.72
CA ASP A 6 -6.19 3.97 23.56
C ASP A 6 -7.38 3.27 22.90
N GLY A 7 -7.60 3.50 21.58
CA GLY A 7 -8.57 2.80 20.75
C GLY A 7 -10.01 3.36 20.80
N LYS A 8 -10.26 4.50 21.45
CA LYS A 8 -11.59 5.11 21.47
C LYS A 8 -11.91 5.74 20.11
N LEU A 9 -13.06 5.38 19.53
CA LEU A 9 -13.53 5.95 18.27
C LEU A 9 -13.74 7.47 18.39
N VAL A 10 -13.13 8.22 17.50
CA VAL A 10 -13.21 9.69 17.43
C VAL A 10 -14.06 10.14 16.24
N HIS A 11 -13.85 9.54 15.08
CA HIS A 11 -14.54 9.91 13.84
C HIS A 11 -14.65 8.73 12.89
N THR A 12 -15.73 8.69 12.12
CA THR A 12 -15.91 7.77 10.99
C THR A 12 -16.06 8.58 9.71
N LEU A 13 -15.15 8.38 8.76
CA LEU A 13 -15.33 8.86 7.41
C LEU A 13 -16.23 7.87 6.67
N ASN A 14 -17.41 8.29 6.28
CA ASN A 14 -18.38 7.47 5.57
C ASN A 14 -17.98 7.28 4.10
N THR A 15 -18.55 6.26 3.45
CA THR A 15 -18.47 6.09 1.99
C THR A 15 -18.81 7.39 1.29
N PRO A 16 -18.07 7.78 0.21
CA PRO A 16 -18.44 8.94 -0.60
C PRO A 16 -19.86 8.82 -1.14
N THR A 17 -20.52 9.94 -1.28
CA THR A 17 -21.89 10.06 -1.80
C THR A 17 -21.92 10.91 -3.07
N SER A 18 -23.10 11.12 -3.63
CA SER A 18 -23.29 12.04 -4.74
C SER A 18 -23.13 13.53 -4.38
N GLU A 19 -22.98 13.83 -3.07
CA GLU A 19 -22.74 15.20 -2.57
C GLU A 19 -21.24 15.51 -2.47
N ASP A 20 -20.41 14.48 -2.50
CA ASP A 20 -18.95 14.62 -2.52
C ASP A 20 -18.50 14.84 -3.97
N ASP A 21 -17.74 15.90 -4.22
CA ASP A 21 -17.29 16.27 -5.56
C ASP A 21 -15.79 16.06 -5.70
N PHE A 22 -15.40 15.17 -6.61
CA PHE A 22 -14.03 14.86 -6.95
C PHE A 22 -13.66 15.49 -8.29
N ASP A 23 -12.40 15.77 -8.50
CA ASP A 23 -11.86 16.29 -9.78
C ASP A 23 -11.90 15.26 -10.91
N GLN A 24 -12.29 14.02 -10.61
CA GLN A 24 -12.43 12.92 -11.56
C GLN A 24 -13.90 12.60 -11.83
N PRO A 25 -14.43 12.87 -13.04
CA PRO A 25 -15.83 12.58 -13.38
C PRO A 25 -16.21 11.10 -13.23
N ALA A 26 -15.24 10.18 -13.43
CA ALA A 26 -15.46 8.74 -13.25
C ALA A 26 -15.76 8.41 -11.78
N VAL A 27 -15.08 9.06 -10.83
CA VAL A 27 -15.28 8.87 -9.38
C VAL A 27 -16.66 9.38 -8.99
N ASN A 28 -17.04 10.58 -9.45
CA ASN A 28 -18.36 11.16 -9.17
C ASN A 28 -19.49 10.28 -9.73
N SER A 29 -19.34 9.80 -10.97
CA SER A 29 -20.33 8.89 -11.60
C SER A 29 -20.45 7.57 -10.83
N TYR A 30 -19.34 7.03 -10.35
CA TYR A 30 -19.30 5.78 -9.61
C TYR A 30 -20.09 5.87 -8.30
N PHE A 31 -19.86 6.91 -7.48
CA PHE A 31 -20.55 7.10 -6.22
C PHE A 31 -21.99 7.58 -6.37
N LYS A 32 -22.30 8.36 -7.43
CA LYS A 32 -23.69 8.66 -7.82
C LYS A 32 -24.45 7.38 -8.16
N GLY A 33 -23.80 6.39 -8.79
CA GLY A 33 -24.33 5.05 -9.04
C GLY A 33 -24.32 4.12 -7.81
N ARG A 34 -23.97 4.62 -6.62
CA ARG A 34 -23.84 3.86 -5.38
C ARG A 34 -22.78 2.75 -5.46
N GLY A 35 -21.66 3.05 -6.10
CA GLY A 35 -20.51 2.16 -6.15
C GLY A 35 -19.97 1.84 -4.75
N SER A 36 -19.42 0.64 -4.58
CA SER A 36 -18.86 0.19 -3.29
C SER A 36 -17.55 0.91 -2.98
N PHE A 37 -17.35 1.30 -1.72
CA PHE A 37 -16.09 1.81 -1.20
C PHE A 37 -15.41 0.71 -0.38
N ILE A 38 -14.35 0.14 -0.92
CA ILE A 38 -13.57 -0.94 -0.29
C ILE A 38 -12.10 -0.50 -0.27
N PRO A 39 -11.69 0.24 0.78
CA PRO A 39 -10.32 0.71 0.91
C PRO A 39 -9.37 -0.46 1.18
N THR A 40 -8.14 -0.32 0.72
CA THR A 40 -7.07 -1.30 0.93
C THR A 40 -6.00 -0.77 1.89
N ASP A 41 -5.68 0.52 1.81
CA ASP A 41 -4.71 1.15 2.70
C ASP A 41 -4.91 2.67 2.79
N VAL A 42 -4.22 3.32 3.74
CA VAL A 42 -4.28 4.76 3.95
C VAL A 42 -2.94 5.30 4.43
N GLU A 43 -2.51 6.39 3.82
CA GLU A 43 -1.31 7.14 4.23
C GLU A 43 -1.66 8.63 4.41
N GLN A 44 -0.85 9.35 5.21
CA GLN A 44 -1.11 10.75 5.52
C GLN A 44 0.11 11.63 5.21
N LEU A 45 -0.12 12.70 4.46
CA LEU A 45 0.91 13.71 4.15
C LEU A 45 0.33 15.12 4.21
N ASP A 46 0.98 15.98 5.01
CA ASP A 46 0.64 17.42 5.10
C ASP A 46 -0.85 17.67 5.41
N GLY A 47 -1.50 16.82 6.23
CA GLY A 47 -2.91 16.93 6.63
C GLY A 47 -3.92 16.36 5.63
N LEU A 48 -3.45 15.80 4.51
CA LEU A 48 -4.25 15.08 3.54
C LEU A 48 -4.06 13.57 3.71
N PHE A 49 -5.15 12.84 3.76
CA PHE A 49 -5.14 11.38 3.72
C PHE A 49 -5.28 10.92 2.27
N TYR A 50 -4.52 9.90 1.90
CA TYR A 50 -4.58 9.22 0.62
C TYR A 50 -5.04 7.80 0.87
N ILE A 51 -6.13 7.39 0.23
CA ILE A 51 -6.81 6.13 0.50
C ILE A 51 -6.89 5.33 -0.80
N THR A 52 -6.17 4.22 -0.87
CA THR A 52 -6.27 3.28 -1.99
C THR A 52 -7.57 2.50 -1.91
N THR A 53 -8.17 2.19 -3.07
CA THR A 53 -9.47 1.51 -3.16
C THR A 53 -9.44 0.29 -4.09
N GLY A 54 -8.34 -0.45 -4.09
CA GLY A 54 -8.06 -1.52 -5.05
C GLY A 54 -9.09 -2.65 -5.10
N TYR A 55 -9.86 -2.86 -4.02
CA TYR A 55 -10.96 -3.83 -4.02
C TYR A 55 -12.32 -3.24 -4.43
N SER A 56 -12.40 -1.94 -4.64
CA SER A 56 -13.51 -1.31 -5.34
C SER A 56 -13.32 -1.48 -6.86
N ASN A 57 -14.42 -1.59 -7.62
CA ASN A 57 -14.30 -1.61 -9.08
C ASN A 57 -13.74 -0.30 -9.67
N LEU A 58 -13.71 0.74 -8.85
CA LEU A 58 -13.18 2.06 -9.19
C LEU A 58 -11.64 2.07 -9.30
N ASP A 59 -10.95 1.51 -8.30
CA ASP A 59 -9.49 1.43 -8.20
C ASP A 59 -8.79 2.80 -8.35
N TYR A 60 -9.26 3.80 -7.61
CA TYR A 60 -8.64 5.12 -7.50
C TYR A 60 -8.01 5.29 -6.12
N VAL A 61 -7.02 6.15 -6.03
CA VAL A 61 -6.65 6.78 -4.76
C VAL A 61 -7.59 7.96 -4.54
N LEU A 62 -8.36 7.92 -3.45
CA LEU A 62 -9.22 9.01 -3.01
C LEU A 62 -8.53 9.80 -1.91
N THR A 63 -8.88 11.06 -1.75
CA THR A 63 -8.30 11.87 -0.69
C THR A 63 -9.33 12.42 0.28
N ALA A 64 -8.90 12.61 1.54
CA ALA A 64 -9.70 13.21 2.59
C ALA A 64 -8.83 14.12 3.46
N ARG A 65 -9.42 15.10 4.13
CA ARG A 65 -8.67 16.05 4.98
C ARG A 65 -9.35 16.29 6.32
N ILE A 66 -8.54 16.62 7.32
CA ILE A 66 -9.02 17.13 8.59
C ILE A 66 -9.53 18.55 8.37
N VAL A 67 -10.80 18.80 8.69
CA VAL A 67 -11.42 20.13 8.59
C VAL A 67 -11.69 20.77 9.95
N SER A 68 -11.65 19.98 11.03
CA SER A 68 -11.73 20.47 12.41
C SER A 68 -11.02 19.50 13.35
N THR A 69 -10.41 20.05 14.40
CA THR A 69 -9.82 19.28 15.49
C THR A 69 -10.66 19.27 16.77
N ASN A 70 -11.66 20.19 16.86
CA ASN A 70 -12.59 20.24 17.99
C ASN A 70 -13.98 20.75 17.54
N PRO A 71 -15.01 19.88 17.39
CA PRO A 71 -14.88 18.42 17.39
C PRO A 71 -14.03 17.93 16.20
N PHE A 72 -13.39 16.78 16.35
CA PHE A 72 -12.57 16.22 15.28
C PHE A 72 -13.45 15.78 14.10
N LYS A 73 -13.10 16.25 12.89
CA LYS A 73 -13.86 15.98 11.67
C LYS A 73 -12.94 15.83 10.47
N ILE A 74 -13.17 14.78 9.69
CA ILE A 74 -12.57 14.54 8.38
C ILE A 74 -13.67 14.60 7.33
N THR A 75 -13.37 15.16 6.16
CA THR A 75 -14.26 15.17 4.98
C THR A 75 -13.49 14.71 3.74
N TRP A 76 -14.20 14.22 2.76
CA TRP A 76 -13.62 13.98 1.44
C TRP A 76 -13.03 15.27 0.86
N ASN A 77 -11.98 15.12 0.08
CA ASN A 77 -11.32 16.17 -0.66
C ASN A 77 -11.48 15.89 -2.16
N ASP A 78 -11.39 16.90 -2.99
CA ASP A 78 -11.64 16.83 -4.43
C ASP A 78 -10.63 15.98 -5.21
N LEU A 79 -9.35 15.96 -4.77
CA LEU A 79 -8.29 15.23 -5.48
C LEU A 79 -8.54 13.72 -5.47
N ALA A 80 -8.59 13.13 -6.67
CA ALA A 80 -8.56 11.69 -6.90
C ALA A 80 -7.68 11.36 -8.11
N PHE A 81 -7.01 10.19 -8.13
CA PHE A 81 -6.14 9.80 -9.24
C PHE A 81 -5.99 8.27 -9.35
N GLY A 82 -5.43 7.82 -10.48
CA GLY A 82 -5.29 6.41 -10.80
C GLY A 82 -6.45 5.90 -11.65
N GLY A 83 -7.12 4.87 -11.19
CA GLY A 83 -8.23 4.21 -11.88
C GLY A 83 -7.83 2.84 -12.42
N ARG A 84 -8.82 1.99 -12.60
CA ARG A 84 -8.61 0.60 -13.01
C ARG A 84 -8.02 0.50 -14.41
N GLY A 85 -6.92 -0.25 -14.55
CA GLY A 85 -6.29 -0.52 -15.85
C GLY A 85 -4.88 -1.08 -15.74
N THR A 86 -4.22 -1.15 -16.89
CA THR A 86 -2.81 -1.58 -17.04
C THR A 86 -1.98 -0.52 -17.77
N GLY A 87 -2.55 0.66 -17.96
CA GLY A 87 -1.87 1.80 -18.58
C GLY A 87 -1.07 2.58 -17.54
N VAL A 88 -0.24 3.48 -18.03
CA VAL A 88 0.58 4.37 -17.20
C VAL A 88 -0.29 5.11 -16.19
N GLY A 89 0.00 4.93 -14.91
CA GLY A 89 -0.72 5.55 -13.82
C GLY A 89 -2.16 5.02 -13.61
N GLN A 90 -2.42 3.79 -14.03
CA GLN A 90 -3.64 3.05 -13.71
C GLN A 90 -3.28 1.84 -12.85
N PHE A 91 -4.22 1.33 -12.09
CA PHE A 91 -4.02 0.19 -11.19
C PHE A 91 -4.81 -1.04 -11.63
N GLY A 92 -4.20 -2.21 -11.59
CA GLY A 92 -4.92 -3.48 -11.64
C GLY A 92 -5.57 -3.79 -10.29
N THR A 93 -4.89 -3.49 -9.21
CA THR A 93 -5.37 -3.45 -7.82
C THR A 93 -4.37 -2.63 -7.00
N GLY A 94 -4.61 -1.32 -6.89
CA GLY A 94 -3.82 -0.43 -6.03
C GLY A 94 -4.04 -0.78 -4.56
N HIS A 95 -3.01 -1.38 -3.91
CA HIS A 95 -3.18 -1.98 -2.60
C HIS A 95 -2.53 -1.16 -1.48
N GLY A 96 -1.25 -1.37 -1.18
CA GLY A 96 -0.54 -0.58 -0.18
C GLY A 96 -0.19 0.80 -0.71
N ILE A 97 -0.14 1.79 0.16
CA ILE A 97 0.31 3.14 -0.14
C ILE A 97 1.30 3.60 0.92
N THR A 98 2.47 4.06 0.48
CA THR A 98 3.58 4.44 1.36
C THR A 98 4.20 5.75 0.92
N ILE A 99 4.70 6.53 1.88
CA ILE A 99 5.51 7.72 1.64
C ILE A 99 6.95 7.42 2.07
N PRO A 100 7.90 7.30 1.14
CA PRO A 100 9.30 7.09 1.51
C PRO A 100 9.83 8.19 2.42
N PRO A 101 10.59 7.86 3.46
CA PRO A 101 11.11 8.82 4.43
C PRO A 101 11.84 10.00 3.78
N GLY A 102 11.54 11.22 4.24
CA GLY A 102 12.16 12.45 3.74
C GLY A 102 11.66 12.91 2.37
N THR A 103 10.64 12.28 1.82
CA THR A 103 10.04 12.65 0.53
C THR A 103 8.60 13.14 0.69
N LYS A 104 8.04 13.66 -0.41
CA LYS A 104 6.60 13.95 -0.56
C LYS A 104 6.01 13.16 -1.74
N ARG A 105 6.60 12.00 -2.01
CA ARG A 105 6.20 11.08 -3.06
C ARG A 105 5.30 9.99 -2.46
N LEU A 106 4.25 9.66 -3.17
CA LEU A 106 3.40 8.52 -2.87
C LEU A 106 3.89 7.33 -3.70
N GLU A 107 3.93 6.17 -3.09
CA GLU A 107 4.22 4.90 -3.77
C GLU A 107 3.08 3.92 -3.51
N ILE A 108 2.51 3.39 -4.58
CA ILE A 108 1.34 2.51 -4.54
C ILE A 108 1.73 1.15 -5.09
N ALA A 109 1.53 0.09 -4.30
CA ALA A 109 1.73 -1.28 -4.73
C ALA A 109 0.58 -1.71 -5.65
N ASP A 110 0.88 -1.99 -6.91
CA ASP A 110 -0.08 -2.47 -7.89
C ASP A 110 0.10 -3.96 -8.17
N ARG A 111 -0.79 -4.76 -7.60
CA ARG A 111 -0.65 -6.22 -7.56
C ARG A 111 -0.58 -6.87 -8.93
N PRO A 112 -1.62 -6.84 -9.79
CA PRO A 112 -1.59 -7.58 -11.06
C PRO A 112 -0.58 -7.05 -12.06
N ASN A 113 -0.23 -5.75 -11.97
CA ASN A 113 0.75 -5.15 -12.87
C ASN A 113 2.19 -5.47 -12.43
N SER A 114 2.38 -6.01 -11.19
CA SER A 114 3.69 -6.41 -10.65
C SER A 114 4.65 -5.23 -10.47
N GLU A 115 4.15 -4.12 -9.95
CA GLU A 115 4.89 -2.86 -9.91
C GLU A 115 4.54 -2.01 -8.68
N ILE A 116 5.37 -0.99 -8.44
CA ILE A 116 5.11 0.08 -7.49
C ILE A 116 5.03 1.37 -8.28
N ASP A 117 3.85 1.96 -8.34
CA ASP A 117 3.62 3.22 -9.03
C ASP A 117 3.90 4.43 -8.15
N ARG A 118 4.55 5.43 -8.73
CA ARG A 118 5.01 6.63 -8.04
C ARG A 118 4.27 7.86 -8.48
N TYR A 119 3.78 8.61 -7.50
CA TYR A 119 3.02 9.85 -7.73
C TYR A 119 3.56 10.99 -6.90
N THR A 120 3.29 12.21 -7.36
CA THR A 120 3.39 13.37 -6.47
C THR A 120 2.21 13.39 -5.50
N ARG A 121 2.31 14.18 -4.43
CA ARG A 121 1.18 14.45 -3.53
C ARG A 121 -0.05 15.08 -4.20
N TYR A 122 0.10 15.55 -5.44
CA TYR A 122 -0.98 16.13 -6.26
C TYR A 122 -1.59 15.13 -7.25
N GLY A 123 -1.31 13.83 -7.09
CA GLY A 123 -1.84 12.77 -7.96
C GLY A 123 -1.21 12.69 -9.36
N ASN A 124 -0.10 13.42 -9.61
CA ASN A 124 0.58 13.32 -10.89
C ASN A 124 1.53 12.13 -10.90
N TYR A 125 1.30 11.18 -11.80
CA TYR A 125 2.19 10.06 -12.05
C TYR A 125 3.63 10.52 -12.38
N ARG A 126 4.62 9.77 -11.93
CA ARG A 126 6.03 10.06 -12.12
C ARG A 126 6.81 8.95 -12.78
N SER A 127 6.70 7.76 -12.25
CA SER A 127 7.44 6.58 -12.73
C SER A 127 6.87 5.32 -12.10
N THR A 128 7.29 4.19 -12.62
CA THR A 128 7.03 2.86 -12.09
C THR A 128 8.35 2.22 -11.65
N LEU A 129 8.32 1.46 -10.58
CA LEU A 129 9.34 0.51 -10.15
C LEU A 129 8.84 -0.90 -10.45
N ASP A 130 9.40 -1.52 -11.49
CA ASP A 130 9.05 -2.87 -11.88
C ASP A 130 9.57 -3.91 -10.87
N LEU A 131 8.72 -4.87 -10.55
CA LEU A 131 9.06 -6.07 -9.78
C LEU A 131 9.10 -7.29 -10.70
N PRO A 132 9.62 -8.44 -10.25
CA PRO A 132 9.56 -9.67 -11.03
C PRO A 132 8.14 -9.95 -11.53
N LYS A 133 7.98 -10.04 -12.85
CA LYS A 133 6.66 -10.19 -13.51
C LYS A 133 5.89 -11.39 -12.99
N GLY A 134 4.65 -11.16 -12.60
CA GLY A 134 3.78 -12.14 -11.96
C GLY A 134 3.76 -12.02 -10.44
N SER A 135 4.58 -11.16 -9.83
CA SER A 135 4.48 -10.84 -8.41
C SER A 135 3.20 -10.04 -8.12
N LEU A 136 2.65 -10.24 -6.93
CA LEU A 136 1.50 -9.46 -6.44
C LEU A 136 1.93 -8.65 -5.20
N PRO A 137 2.60 -7.49 -5.37
CA PRO A 137 3.05 -6.69 -4.24
C PRO A 137 1.88 -6.21 -3.39
N CYS A 138 2.03 -6.27 -2.06
CA CYS A 138 1.01 -5.79 -1.15
C CYS A 138 1.31 -4.39 -0.64
N ASP A 139 2.57 -4.11 -0.35
CA ASP A 139 3.05 -2.84 0.17
C ASP A 139 4.57 -2.75 0.00
N ILE A 140 5.14 -1.55 0.19
CA ILE A 140 6.58 -1.30 0.23
C ILE A 140 6.92 -0.49 1.47
N ALA A 141 7.93 -0.91 2.23
CA ALA A 141 8.40 -0.21 3.43
C ALA A 141 9.89 0.13 3.31
N TYR A 142 10.28 1.30 3.82
CA TYR A 142 11.61 1.87 3.67
C TYR A 142 12.34 2.04 5.00
N LEU A 143 13.64 1.74 5.01
CA LEU A 143 14.52 2.07 6.13
C LEU A 143 15.98 2.23 5.66
N ASN A 144 16.60 3.38 5.93
CA ASN A 144 18.04 3.62 5.71
C ASN A 144 18.55 3.29 4.29
N GLY A 145 17.81 3.65 3.25
CA GLY A 145 18.20 3.38 1.86
C GLY A 145 17.78 2.01 1.33
N TYR A 146 17.31 1.12 2.20
CA TYR A 146 16.70 -0.15 1.82
C TYR A 146 15.19 -0.05 1.75
N ALA A 147 14.60 -0.91 0.93
CA ALA A 147 13.16 -1.16 0.93
C ALA A 147 12.87 -2.66 0.96
N VAL A 148 11.72 -3.02 1.50
CA VAL A 148 11.17 -4.38 1.42
C VAL A 148 9.78 -4.35 0.84
N VAL A 149 9.47 -5.34 -0.01
CA VAL A 149 8.15 -5.55 -0.59
C VAL A 149 7.68 -6.94 -0.23
N GLY A 150 6.63 -7.02 0.60
CA GLY A 150 5.92 -8.27 0.83
C GLY A 150 4.92 -8.52 -0.29
N CYS A 151 4.90 -9.71 -0.86
CA CYS A 151 3.99 -10.05 -1.95
C CYS A 151 2.91 -11.04 -1.48
N LEU A 152 1.68 -10.83 -1.97
CA LEU A 152 0.61 -11.83 -1.79
C LEU A 152 1.02 -13.15 -2.46
N ASP A 153 1.69 -13.05 -3.60
CA ASP A 153 2.16 -14.15 -4.41
C ASP A 153 3.41 -13.76 -5.19
N GLY A 154 4.22 -14.75 -5.56
CA GLY A 154 5.37 -14.61 -6.44
C GLY A 154 5.07 -15.01 -7.88
N PRO A 155 6.06 -14.91 -8.79
CA PRO A 155 5.94 -15.39 -10.18
C PRO A 155 5.61 -16.88 -10.29
N ASP A 156 6.15 -17.69 -9.40
CA ASP A 156 5.91 -19.14 -9.34
C ASP A 156 4.84 -19.46 -8.29
N ARG A 157 3.62 -19.71 -8.75
CA ARG A 157 2.45 -20.02 -7.89
C ARG A 157 2.53 -21.35 -7.16
N THR A 158 3.53 -22.17 -7.44
CA THR A 158 3.75 -23.45 -6.73
C THR A 158 4.55 -23.27 -5.44
N LYS A 159 5.16 -22.10 -5.24
CA LYS A 159 5.96 -21.71 -4.08
C LYS A 159 5.19 -20.79 -3.13
N GLY A 160 5.75 -20.57 -1.96
CA GLY A 160 5.31 -19.52 -1.05
C GLY A 160 5.58 -18.12 -1.62
N ALA A 161 5.05 -17.12 -0.96
CA ALA A 161 5.20 -15.74 -1.39
C ALA A 161 6.59 -15.18 -1.08
N PRO A 162 7.18 -14.35 -1.98
CA PRO A 162 8.46 -13.72 -1.77
C PRO A 162 8.38 -12.45 -0.91
N ILE A 163 9.51 -12.14 -0.27
CA ILE A 163 9.86 -10.81 0.20
C ILE A 163 11.02 -10.32 -0.66
N TYR A 164 10.83 -9.22 -1.38
CA TYR A 164 11.89 -8.57 -2.13
C TYR A 164 12.61 -7.54 -1.26
N ILE A 165 13.93 -7.52 -1.33
CA ILE A 165 14.78 -6.50 -0.70
C ILE A 165 15.40 -5.66 -1.82
N LEU A 166 15.20 -4.35 -1.74
CA LEU A 166 15.74 -3.40 -2.69
C LEU A 166 16.71 -2.44 -2.01
N GLU A 167 17.71 -2.01 -2.74
CA GLU A 167 18.60 -0.90 -2.40
C GLU A 167 18.68 0.05 -3.59
N ASN A 168 18.38 1.33 -3.38
CA ASN A 168 18.34 2.35 -4.44
C ASN A 168 17.51 1.90 -5.67
N ASP A 169 16.31 1.37 -5.43
CA ASP A 169 15.39 0.85 -6.44
C ASP A 169 15.87 -0.41 -7.20
N GLN A 170 16.99 -0.98 -6.81
CA GLN A 170 17.48 -2.22 -7.39
C GLN A 170 17.14 -3.42 -6.52
N LEU A 171 16.55 -4.45 -7.09
CA LEU A 171 16.35 -5.72 -6.40
C LEU A 171 17.71 -6.36 -6.10
N ILE A 172 18.07 -6.44 -4.82
CA ILE A 172 19.35 -7.01 -4.36
C ILE A 172 19.20 -8.40 -3.75
N SER A 173 18.02 -8.74 -3.25
CA SER A 173 17.77 -10.06 -2.65
C SER A 173 16.29 -10.43 -2.69
N THR A 174 16.02 -11.73 -2.68
CA THR A 174 14.70 -12.32 -2.56
C THR A 174 14.74 -13.35 -1.46
N ILE A 175 13.83 -13.24 -0.50
CA ILE A 175 13.63 -14.25 0.54
C ILE A 175 12.33 -14.97 0.23
N MET A 176 12.39 -16.31 0.24
CA MET A 176 11.23 -17.19 0.14
C MET A 176 11.00 -17.81 1.52
N PRO A 177 10.25 -17.17 2.43
CA PRO A 177 10.21 -17.61 3.84
C PRO A 177 9.79 -19.06 4.03
N LYS A 178 8.91 -19.56 3.18
CA LYS A 178 8.48 -20.96 3.21
C LYS A 178 9.61 -21.90 2.76
N GLU A 179 10.25 -21.65 1.64
CA GLU A 179 11.27 -22.51 1.05
C GLU A 179 12.63 -22.36 1.75
N ASP A 180 13.07 -21.13 1.98
CA ASP A 180 14.42 -20.84 2.50
C ASP A 180 14.51 -21.04 4.01
N LEU A 181 13.41 -20.80 4.75
CA LEU A 181 13.41 -20.76 6.21
C LEU A 181 12.46 -21.79 6.84
N GLY A 182 11.74 -22.58 6.05
CA GLY A 182 10.80 -23.60 6.54
C GLY A 182 9.53 -23.03 7.18
N LEU A 183 9.18 -21.77 6.92
CA LEU A 183 8.00 -21.12 7.47
C LEU A 183 6.75 -21.50 6.66
N THR A 184 6.22 -22.70 6.91
CA THR A 184 5.18 -23.35 6.09
C THR A 184 3.89 -22.56 5.92
N ASN A 185 3.59 -21.65 6.85
CA ASN A 185 2.41 -20.79 6.81
C ASN A 185 2.58 -19.54 5.92
N PHE A 186 3.78 -19.29 5.39
CA PHE A 186 4.08 -18.14 4.53
C PHE A 186 3.77 -18.45 3.07
N LEU A 187 2.51 -18.82 2.82
CA LEU A 187 1.99 -19.02 1.45
C LEU A 187 1.70 -17.69 0.77
N HIS A 188 1.18 -16.72 1.53
CA HIS A 188 0.82 -15.39 1.07
C HIS A 188 1.29 -14.37 2.11
N ILE A 189 2.11 -13.39 1.70
CA ILE A 189 2.59 -12.32 2.58
C ILE A 189 1.76 -11.06 2.31
N HIS A 190 1.18 -10.49 3.38
CA HIS A 190 0.33 -9.31 3.24
C HIS A 190 1.08 -8.02 3.56
N ASN A 191 2.06 -8.08 4.46
CA ASN A 191 2.89 -6.93 4.80
C ASN A 191 4.30 -7.39 5.22
N ALA A 192 5.30 -6.57 4.93
CA ALA A 192 6.67 -6.73 5.42
C ALA A 192 7.26 -5.35 5.71
N VAL A 193 7.86 -5.17 6.89
CA VAL A 193 8.48 -3.90 7.28
C VAL A 193 9.91 -4.14 7.77
N LEU A 194 10.76 -3.13 7.57
CA LEU A 194 12.13 -3.12 8.05
C LEU A 194 12.22 -2.51 9.45
N HIS A 195 13.02 -3.08 10.29
CA HIS A 195 13.41 -2.52 11.58
C HIS A 195 14.91 -2.67 11.78
N LYS A 196 15.54 -1.79 12.58
CA LYS A 196 16.97 -1.85 12.89
C LYS A 196 17.20 -1.77 14.39
N VAL A 197 17.99 -2.74 14.91
CA VAL A 197 18.44 -2.75 16.30
C VAL A 197 19.96 -2.84 16.30
N GLY A 198 20.62 -1.81 16.83
CA GLY A 198 22.08 -1.73 16.74
C GLY A 198 22.54 -1.73 15.28
N ASN A 199 23.39 -2.70 14.91
CA ASN A 199 23.91 -2.85 13.54
C ASN A 199 23.15 -3.89 12.70
N LYS A 200 22.12 -4.54 13.26
CA LYS A 200 21.36 -5.58 12.58
C LYS A 200 20.05 -5.07 12.02
N TYR A 201 19.69 -5.54 10.83
CA TYR A 201 18.37 -5.34 10.26
C TYR A 201 17.47 -6.54 10.55
N TYR A 202 16.21 -6.24 10.71
CA TYR A 202 15.13 -7.20 10.90
C TYR A 202 14.04 -6.92 9.88
N ILE A 203 13.42 -7.99 9.37
CA ILE A 203 12.20 -7.90 8.59
C ILE A 203 11.08 -8.51 9.44
N ILE A 204 10.05 -7.72 9.72
CA ILE A 204 8.83 -8.21 10.36
C ILE A 204 7.83 -8.45 9.25
N ALA A 205 7.47 -9.71 9.02
CA ALA A 205 6.58 -10.11 7.95
C ALA A 205 5.32 -10.76 8.50
N GLN A 206 4.18 -10.44 7.88
CA GLN A 206 2.88 -10.97 8.22
C GLN A 206 2.32 -11.78 7.04
N ALA A 207 2.03 -13.07 7.30
CA ALA A 207 1.33 -13.94 6.38
C ALA A 207 -0.19 -13.78 6.55
N TRP A 208 -0.92 -13.69 5.42
CA TRP A 208 -2.37 -13.50 5.46
C TRP A 208 -3.13 -14.82 5.64
N ASN A 209 -2.79 -15.87 4.91
CA ASN A 209 -3.50 -17.14 4.92
C ASN A 209 -2.51 -18.33 4.92
N PRO A 210 -2.53 -19.17 5.96
CA PRO A 210 -3.53 -19.30 7.04
C PRO A 210 -3.44 -18.25 8.16
N GLY A 211 -2.49 -17.32 8.12
CA GLY A 211 -2.23 -16.31 9.12
C GLY A 211 -1.08 -16.71 10.05
N ASP A 212 -0.01 -15.88 10.00
CA ASP A 212 1.19 -16.05 10.83
C ASP A 212 2.00 -14.74 10.79
N PHE A 213 3.01 -14.62 11.65
CA PHE A 213 4.00 -13.56 11.52
C PHE A 213 5.40 -14.11 11.88
N ALA A 214 6.42 -13.49 11.32
CA ALA A 214 7.80 -13.83 11.62
C ALA A 214 8.66 -12.56 11.76
N ILE A 215 9.70 -12.68 12.55
CA ILE A 215 10.78 -11.70 12.64
C ILE A 215 12.02 -12.38 12.08
N LEU A 216 12.47 -11.91 10.92
CA LEU A 216 13.67 -12.40 10.23
C LEU A 216 14.84 -11.51 10.62
N GLU A 217 15.92 -12.09 11.13
CA GLU A 217 17.13 -11.35 11.51
C GLU A 217 18.18 -11.45 10.40
N GLN A 218 18.82 -10.33 10.09
CA GLN A 218 19.98 -10.31 9.22
C GLN A 218 21.14 -11.08 9.87
N VAL A 219 21.63 -12.12 9.20
CA VAL A 219 22.88 -12.79 9.56
C VAL A 219 24.02 -12.04 8.87
N VAL A 220 25.00 -11.62 9.63
CA VAL A 220 26.24 -11.00 9.13
C VAL A 220 27.35 -11.99 9.45
N ASP A 221 27.98 -12.53 8.43
CA ASP A 221 29.18 -13.41 8.53
C ASP A 221 30.40 -12.60 8.97
#